data_6b04ebb08e2d43eeae56906678c9d8df
#
_entry.id   6b04ebb08e2d43eeae56906678c9d8df
#
_cell.length_a   1.000
_cell.length_b   1.000
_cell.length_c   1.000
_cell.angle_alpha   90.00
_cell.angle_beta   90.00
_cell.angle_gamma   90.00
#
_symmetry.space_group_name_H-M   'P 1'
#
loop_
_entity.id
_entity.type
_entity.pdbx_description
1 polymer ?
#
loop_
_entity_poly.entity_id
_entity_poly.type
_entity_poly.pdbx_seq_one_letter_code
_entity_poly.pdbx_strand_id
1 'polypeptide(L)'
;MPTDRILDVSELWAGYGATPILQGVSMSVSRGEIVGVIGRNGVGKSTLMRCLIGLLQTWRGTITFMGQDVTQLEADARARAGFGYIPQGRDVFPQMSVEENLQVGELIGGPDGKKLPDLVYEYFPRLKERRRQVAGTMSGGEQQQLAIGRALIGNPSLMILDEPSEGVQPSIVQHICEALKSFRNELGTTIIFVEQNLDTILAIAQRCYIMEKGTITRSLAGDDVNEDNVRAQLLL
;
A
#
# COMPACT_ATOMS: atom_id res chain seq x y z
N MET A 1 17.25 4.47 -22.15
CA MET A 1 17.30 5.13 -20.85
C MET A 1 16.88 4.09 -19.82
N PRO A 2 17.56 3.92 -18.68
CA PRO A 2 17.05 3.02 -17.65
C PRO A 2 15.66 3.53 -17.28
N THR A 3 14.69 2.67 -17.38
CA THR A 3 13.31 2.98 -16.97
C THR A 3 13.36 3.25 -15.48
N ASP A 4 12.87 4.41 -15.05
CA ASP A 4 12.77 4.81 -13.62
C ASP A 4 11.70 3.98 -12.87
N ARG A 5 11.55 2.71 -13.26
CA ARG A 5 10.59 1.78 -12.69
C ARG A 5 11.15 1.16 -11.41
N ILE A 6 10.39 1.27 -10.35
CA ILE A 6 10.69 0.57 -9.09
C ILE A 6 10.09 -0.83 -9.07
N LEU A 7 8.90 -0.99 -9.66
CA LEU A 7 8.18 -2.26 -9.76
C LEU A 7 7.77 -2.52 -11.20
N ASP A 8 7.96 -3.77 -11.64
CA ASP A 8 7.46 -4.28 -12.92
C ASP A 8 6.82 -5.66 -12.69
N VAL A 9 5.58 -5.82 -13.12
CA VAL A 9 4.80 -7.06 -13.02
C VAL A 9 4.44 -7.49 -14.42
N SER A 10 4.77 -8.71 -14.80
CA SER A 10 4.54 -9.22 -16.14
C SER A 10 3.79 -10.56 -16.11
N GLU A 11 2.64 -10.60 -16.78
CA GLU A 11 1.82 -11.80 -17.01
C GLU A 11 1.56 -12.61 -15.72
N LEU A 12 1.21 -11.92 -14.62
CA LEU A 12 1.04 -12.55 -13.30
C LEU A 12 -0.24 -13.35 -13.22
N TRP A 13 -0.11 -14.63 -12.88
CA TRP A 13 -1.21 -15.56 -12.60
C TRP A 13 -1.12 -16.05 -11.17
N ALA A 14 -2.22 -15.99 -10.44
CA ALA A 14 -2.31 -16.49 -9.08
C ALA A 14 -3.77 -16.73 -8.66
N GLY A 15 -3.96 -17.48 -7.57
CA GLY A 15 -5.28 -17.79 -7.06
C GLY A 15 -5.23 -18.68 -5.83
N TYR A 16 -6.38 -19.22 -5.45
CA TYR A 16 -6.52 -20.06 -4.27
C TYR A 16 -6.92 -21.48 -4.69
N GLY A 17 -6.15 -22.47 -4.23
CA GLY A 17 -6.32 -23.86 -4.66
C GLY A 17 -6.15 -23.99 -6.19
N ALA A 18 -7.17 -24.44 -6.90
CA ALA A 18 -7.19 -24.55 -8.37
C ALA A 18 -7.91 -23.35 -9.05
N THR A 19 -8.44 -22.39 -8.28
CA THR A 19 -9.25 -21.29 -8.81
C THR A 19 -8.37 -20.08 -9.13
N PRO A 20 -8.21 -19.70 -10.43
CA PRO A 20 -7.47 -18.52 -10.80
C PRO A 20 -8.23 -17.25 -10.41
N ILE A 21 -7.56 -16.33 -9.75
CA ILE A 21 -8.07 -15.00 -9.42
C ILE A 21 -7.39 -13.94 -10.27
N LEU A 22 -6.06 -14.00 -10.38
CA LEU A 22 -5.29 -13.14 -11.28
C LEU A 22 -5.01 -13.90 -12.58
N GLN A 23 -5.22 -13.23 -13.72
CA GLN A 23 -5.20 -13.85 -15.04
C GLN A 23 -4.36 -13.01 -16.02
N GLY A 24 -3.03 -13.07 -15.90
CA GLY A 24 -2.11 -12.34 -16.78
C GLY A 24 -2.02 -10.84 -16.44
N VAL A 25 -1.99 -10.50 -15.16
CA VAL A 25 -1.85 -9.12 -14.71
C VAL A 25 -0.48 -8.59 -15.07
N SER A 26 -0.45 -7.46 -15.80
CA SER A 26 0.78 -6.73 -16.12
C SER A 26 0.64 -5.27 -15.72
N MET A 27 1.61 -4.74 -14.96
CA MET A 27 1.65 -3.35 -14.52
C MET A 27 3.07 -2.92 -14.17
N SER A 28 3.31 -1.61 -14.19
CA SER A 28 4.58 -1.06 -13.76
C SER A 28 4.38 0.17 -12.89
N VAL A 29 5.30 0.47 -11.99
CA VAL A 29 5.27 1.65 -11.12
C VAL A 29 6.62 2.33 -11.17
N SER A 30 6.61 3.66 -11.34
CA SER A 30 7.82 4.49 -11.32
C SER A 30 8.19 4.86 -9.89
N ARG A 31 9.47 5.20 -9.66
CA ARG A 31 9.92 5.69 -8.34
C ARG A 31 9.19 6.97 -7.97
N GLY A 32 8.77 7.07 -6.70
CA GLY A 32 8.06 8.24 -6.19
C GLY A 32 6.70 8.48 -6.83
N GLU A 33 6.09 7.44 -7.41
CA GLU A 33 4.73 7.52 -7.95
C GLU A 33 3.71 7.02 -6.93
N ILE A 34 2.52 7.64 -6.91
CA ILE A 34 1.35 7.14 -6.17
C ILE A 34 0.36 6.54 -7.16
N VAL A 35 0.19 5.22 -7.12
CA VAL A 35 -0.62 4.46 -8.07
C VAL A 35 -1.80 3.80 -7.36
N GLY A 36 -3.00 4.06 -7.85
CA GLY A 36 -4.22 3.36 -7.43
C GLY A 36 -4.48 2.10 -8.28
N VAL A 37 -4.90 1.02 -7.63
CA VAL A 37 -5.51 -0.14 -8.31
C VAL A 37 -6.98 -0.14 -7.95
N ILE A 38 -7.83 0.19 -8.91
CA ILE A 38 -9.25 0.44 -8.71
C ILE A 38 -10.10 -0.59 -9.45
N GLY A 39 -11.29 -0.83 -8.96
CA GLY A 39 -12.24 -1.79 -9.50
C GLY A 39 -13.19 -2.30 -8.43
N ARG A 40 -14.22 -3.05 -8.85
CA ARG A 40 -15.26 -3.56 -7.96
C ARG A 40 -14.72 -4.56 -6.93
N ASN A 41 -15.55 -4.89 -5.94
CA ASN A 41 -15.25 -5.93 -4.98
C ASN A 41 -15.15 -7.30 -5.67
N GLY A 42 -14.18 -8.13 -5.22
CA GLY A 42 -14.01 -9.48 -5.72
C GLY A 42 -13.27 -9.60 -7.07
N VAL A 43 -12.80 -8.49 -7.68
CA VAL A 43 -12.09 -8.56 -8.97
C VAL A 43 -10.63 -9.01 -8.84
N GLY A 44 -10.08 -9.15 -7.62
CA GLY A 44 -8.72 -9.66 -7.38
C GLY A 44 -7.72 -8.62 -6.85
N LYS A 45 -8.14 -7.41 -6.48
CA LYS A 45 -7.25 -6.34 -6.01
C LYS A 45 -6.38 -6.76 -4.81
N SER A 46 -6.99 -7.21 -3.71
CA SER A 46 -6.26 -7.68 -2.52
C SER A 46 -5.43 -8.93 -2.80
N THR A 47 -5.87 -9.78 -3.76
CA THR A 47 -5.07 -10.92 -4.23
C THR A 47 -3.79 -10.44 -4.92
N LEU A 48 -3.87 -9.39 -5.73
CA LEU A 48 -2.69 -8.77 -6.34
C LEU A 48 -1.75 -8.22 -5.26
N MET A 49 -2.27 -7.48 -4.27
CA MET A 49 -1.44 -6.95 -3.16
C MET A 49 -0.73 -8.08 -2.42
N ARG A 50 -1.43 -9.18 -2.10
CA ARG A 50 -0.83 -10.36 -1.45
C ARG A 50 0.25 -11.03 -2.29
N CYS A 51 0.09 -11.09 -3.62
CA CYS A 51 1.15 -11.56 -4.52
C CYS A 51 2.35 -10.62 -4.50
N LEU A 52 2.12 -9.29 -4.58
CA LEU A 52 3.21 -8.31 -4.60
C LEU A 52 4.08 -8.36 -3.35
N ILE A 53 3.51 -8.67 -2.19
CA ILE A 53 4.27 -8.76 -0.94
C ILE A 53 4.73 -10.18 -0.58
N GLY A 54 4.43 -11.20 -1.41
CA GLY A 54 4.86 -12.58 -1.18
C GLY A 54 4.04 -13.37 -0.16
N LEU A 55 2.83 -12.92 0.19
CA LEU A 55 1.87 -13.68 1.02
C LEU A 55 1.05 -14.68 0.21
N LEU A 56 1.05 -14.56 -1.10
CA LEU A 56 0.43 -15.51 -2.02
C LEU A 56 1.42 -15.83 -3.14
N GLN A 57 1.70 -17.11 -3.34
CA GLN A 57 2.59 -17.56 -4.40
C GLN A 57 1.97 -17.35 -5.78
N THR A 58 2.81 -16.92 -6.72
CA THR A 58 2.43 -16.77 -8.12
C THR A 58 2.56 -18.10 -8.84
N TRP A 59 1.61 -18.40 -9.71
CA TRP A 59 1.64 -19.62 -10.55
C TRP A 59 2.48 -19.41 -11.81
N ARG A 60 2.41 -18.20 -12.40
CA ARG A 60 3.13 -17.78 -13.60
C ARG A 60 3.36 -16.29 -13.58
N GLY A 61 4.26 -15.82 -14.44
CA GLY A 61 4.64 -14.42 -14.57
C GLY A 61 5.81 -14.06 -13.66
N THR A 62 6.18 -12.79 -13.67
CA THR A 62 7.34 -12.28 -12.93
C THR A 62 7.00 -11.00 -12.19
N ILE A 63 7.64 -10.80 -11.04
CA ILE A 63 7.62 -9.56 -10.27
C ILE A 63 9.07 -9.12 -10.12
N THR A 64 9.40 -7.98 -10.74
CA THR A 64 10.73 -7.36 -10.65
C THR A 64 10.64 -6.13 -9.77
N PHE A 65 11.48 -6.03 -8.74
CA PHE A 65 11.56 -4.87 -7.84
C PHE A 65 12.98 -4.32 -7.83
N MET A 66 13.13 -3.03 -8.13
CA MET A 66 14.44 -2.36 -8.23
C MET A 66 15.42 -3.10 -9.15
N GLY A 67 14.91 -3.71 -10.23
CA GLY A 67 15.70 -4.48 -11.21
C GLY A 67 16.03 -5.91 -10.78
N GLN A 68 15.57 -6.37 -9.62
CA GLN A 68 15.76 -7.74 -9.11
C GLN A 68 14.46 -8.55 -9.23
N ASP A 69 14.56 -9.79 -9.66
CA ASP A 69 13.44 -10.72 -9.63
C ASP A 69 13.13 -11.12 -8.18
N VAL A 70 11.94 -10.76 -7.72
CA VAL A 70 11.44 -11.07 -6.38
C VAL A 70 10.28 -12.06 -6.41
N THR A 71 9.99 -12.66 -7.56
CA THR A 71 8.80 -13.48 -7.80
C THR A 71 8.65 -14.60 -6.78
N GLN A 72 9.74 -15.26 -6.41
CA GLN A 72 9.74 -16.41 -5.49
C GLN A 72 10.18 -16.05 -4.07
N LEU A 73 10.44 -14.76 -3.78
CA LEU A 73 10.80 -14.33 -2.44
C LEU A 73 9.57 -14.34 -1.52
N GLU A 74 9.75 -14.88 -0.32
CA GLU A 74 8.77 -14.84 0.77
C GLU A 74 8.59 -13.41 1.32
N ALA A 75 7.50 -13.17 2.05
CA ALA A 75 7.11 -11.84 2.52
C ALA A 75 8.18 -11.15 3.38
N ASP A 76 8.87 -11.88 4.25
CA ASP A 76 9.93 -11.35 5.10
C ASP A 76 11.16 -10.88 4.30
N ALA A 77 11.51 -11.62 3.24
CA ALA A 77 12.60 -11.24 2.34
C ALA A 77 12.22 -9.99 1.52
N ARG A 78 10.97 -9.89 1.06
CA ARG A 78 10.48 -8.67 0.38
C ARG A 78 10.42 -7.48 1.33
N ALA A 79 10.00 -7.66 2.58
CA ALA A 79 10.04 -6.59 3.57
C ALA A 79 11.47 -6.06 3.76
N ARG A 80 12.46 -6.94 3.89
CA ARG A 80 13.89 -6.57 3.95
C ARG A 80 14.41 -5.94 2.65
N ALA A 81 13.82 -6.26 1.50
CA ALA A 81 14.14 -5.62 0.23
C ALA A 81 13.55 -4.21 0.08
N GLY A 82 12.66 -3.78 0.99
CA GLY A 82 12.09 -2.44 1.01
C GLY A 82 10.60 -2.35 0.67
N PHE A 83 9.85 -3.45 0.80
CA PHE A 83 8.40 -3.42 0.75
C PHE A 83 7.81 -3.11 2.13
N GLY A 84 6.87 -2.17 2.21
CA GLY A 84 5.97 -1.96 3.34
C GLY A 84 4.56 -2.38 2.96
N TYR A 85 3.83 -3.01 3.88
CA TYR A 85 2.45 -3.44 3.61
C TYR A 85 1.51 -3.09 4.76
N ILE A 86 0.38 -2.52 4.39
CA ILE A 86 -0.73 -2.23 5.28
C ILE A 86 -1.94 -2.99 4.74
N PRO A 87 -2.34 -4.11 5.38
CA PRO A 87 -3.48 -4.92 4.95
C PRO A 87 -4.80 -4.23 5.26
N GLN A 88 -5.86 -4.67 4.58
CA GLN A 88 -7.23 -4.41 5.01
C GLN A 88 -7.41 -4.91 6.46
N GLY A 89 -8.02 -4.11 7.32
CA GLY A 89 -8.19 -4.46 8.74
C GLY A 89 -7.05 -3.98 9.66
N ARG A 90 -6.03 -3.27 9.12
CA ARG A 90 -4.97 -2.53 9.86
C ARG A 90 -3.89 -3.40 10.50
N ASP A 91 -4.21 -4.60 11.03
CA ASP A 91 -3.29 -5.57 11.66
C ASP A 91 -2.31 -4.94 12.68
N VAL A 92 -2.81 -4.02 13.55
CA VAL A 92 -2.02 -3.57 14.70
C VAL A 92 -1.91 -4.69 15.74
N PHE A 93 -0.85 -4.66 16.55
CA PHE A 93 -0.75 -5.55 17.71
C PHE A 93 -1.62 -5.00 18.84
N PRO A 94 -2.83 -5.56 19.06
CA PRO A 94 -3.86 -4.90 19.87
C PRO A 94 -3.54 -4.86 21.35
N GLN A 95 -2.63 -5.72 21.83
CA GLN A 95 -2.22 -5.78 23.24
C GLN A 95 -0.96 -4.96 23.54
N MET A 96 -0.28 -4.47 22.50
CA MET A 96 0.87 -3.60 22.61
C MET A 96 0.44 -2.13 22.64
N SER A 97 1.23 -1.28 23.27
CA SER A 97 1.08 0.17 23.17
C SER A 97 1.37 0.68 21.76
N VAL A 98 1.02 1.93 21.49
CA VAL A 98 1.39 2.62 20.24
C VAL A 98 2.90 2.58 20.03
N GLU A 99 3.69 2.94 21.06
CA GLU A 99 5.15 2.98 20.99
C GLU A 99 5.74 1.59 20.69
N GLU A 100 5.27 0.54 21.34
CA GLU A 100 5.71 -0.83 21.08
C GLU A 100 5.33 -1.30 19.67
N ASN A 101 4.14 -0.95 19.16
CA ASN A 101 3.77 -1.22 17.77
C ASN A 101 4.73 -0.56 16.78
N LEU A 102 5.14 0.69 17.02
CA LEU A 102 6.10 1.40 16.17
C LEU A 102 7.49 0.76 16.24
N GLN A 103 7.94 0.35 17.43
CA GLN A 103 9.23 -0.33 17.62
C GLN A 103 9.34 -1.64 16.82
N VAL A 104 8.23 -2.35 16.58
CA VAL A 104 8.25 -3.53 15.70
C VAL A 104 8.70 -3.16 14.28
N GLY A 105 8.33 -1.98 13.79
CA GLY A 105 8.78 -1.49 12.48
C GLY A 105 10.30 -1.28 12.39
N GLU A 106 10.95 -0.92 13.50
CA GLU A 106 12.40 -0.71 13.55
C GLU A 106 13.22 -1.98 13.28
N LEU A 107 12.64 -3.16 13.54
CA LEU A 107 13.29 -4.45 13.28
C LEU A 107 13.56 -4.67 11.78
N ILE A 108 12.78 -4.04 10.91
CA ILE A 108 12.92 -4.11 9.45
C ILE A 108 13.77 -2.95 8.93
N GLY A 109 13.58 -1.75 9.46
CA GLY A 109 14.20 -0.50 8.98
C GLY A 109 15.70 -0.36 9.26
N GLY A 110 16.29 -1.27 10.03
CA GLY A 110 17.72 -1.21 10.37
C GLY A 110 18.11 0.08 11.12
N PRO A 111 19.40 0.53 11.01
CA PRO A 111 19.88 1.71 11.73
C PRO A 111 19.17 3.02 11.34
N ASP A 112 18.75 3.14 10.09
CA ASP A 112 18.07 4.35 9.59
C ASP A 112 16.61 4.43 10.07
N GLY A 113 15.97 3.29 10.31
CA GLY A 113 14.61 3.22 10.87
C GLY A 113 14.48 3.84 12.26
N LYS A 114 15.55 3.90 13.05
CA LYS A 114 15.55 4.46 14.42
C LYS A 114 15.25 5.95 14.52
N LYS A 115 15.37 6.69 13.42
CA LYS A 115 15.06 8.13 13.37
C LYS A 115 13.62 8.42 12.95
N LEU A 116 12.91 7.43 12.46
CA LEU A 116 11.58 7.58 11.88
C LEU A 116 10.41 7.63 12.88
N PRO A 117 10.51 7.16 14.15
CA PRO A 117 9.43 7.36 15.12
C PRO A 117 9.07 8.84 15.32
N ASP A 118 10.05 9.73 15.39
CA ASP A 118 9.78 11.18 15.53
C ASP A 118 9.05 11.72 14.31
N LEU A 119 9.45 11.31 13.11
CA LEU A 119 8.78 11.66 11.85
C LEU A 119 7.34 11.13 11.81
N VAL A 120 7.10 9.90 12.25
CA VAL A 120 5.73 9.35 12.36
C VAL A 120 4.87 10.22 13.28
N TYR A 121 5.43 10.72 14.39
CA TYR A 121 4.73 11.59 15.32
C TYR A 121 4.49 13.00 14.75
N GLU A 122 5.31 13.47 13.81
CA GLU A 122 5.05 14.71 13.07
C GLU A 122 3.85 14.58 12.15
N TYR A 123 3.77 13.47 11.38
CA TYR A 123 2.62 13.21 10.51
C TYR A 123 1.34 12.83 11.27
N PHE A 124 1.49 12.12 12.40
CA PHE A 124 0.37 11.64 13.20
C PHE A 124 0.51 12.06 14.68
N PRO A 125 0.30 13.34 15.02
CA PRO A 125 0.52 13.86 16.39
C PRO A 125 -0.28 13.13 17.47
N ARG A 126 -1.47 12.62 17.13
CA ARG A 126 -2.30 11.83 18.04
C ARG A 126 -1.60 10.56 18.52
N LEU A 127 -0.77 9.94 17.72
CA LEU A 127 0.02 8.78 18.13
C LEU A 127 1.03 9.14 19.20
N LYS A 128 1.65 10.34 19.12
CA LYS A 128 2.57 10.85 20.14
C LYS A 128 1.87 11.08 21.49
N GLU A 129 0.71 11.75 21.45
CA GLU A 129 -0.11 12.01 22.65
C GLU A 129 -0.49 10.72 23.36
N ARG A 130 -0.75 9.66 22.58
CA ARG A 130 -1.24 8.35 23.04
C ARG A 130 -0.20 7.24 23.01
N ARG A 131 1.09 7.56 22.97
CA ARG A 131 2.18 6.60 22.78
C ARG A 131 2.16 5.39 23.74
N ARG A 132 1.66 5.61 24.98
CA ARG A 132 1.55 4.56 26.00
C ARG A 132 0.19 3.86 26.03
N GLN A 133 -0.76 4.30 25.21
CA GLN A 133 -2.09 3.68 25.12
C GLN A 133 -1.99 2.34 24.39
N VAL A 134 -2.74 1.35 24.88
CA VAL A 134 -2.87 0.04 24.23
C VAL A 134 -3.61 0.20 22.90
N ALA A 135 -3.02 -0.26 21.80
CA ALA A 135 -3.50 -0.03 20.44
C ALA A 135 -4.91 -0.57 20.20
N GLY A 136 -5.29 -1.67 20.83
CA GLY A 136 -6.63 -2.26 20.73
C GLY A 136 -7.75 -1.37 21.28
N THR A 137 -7.41 -0.35 22.10
CA THR A 137 -8.41 0.59 22.68
C THR A 137 -8.56 1.88 21.86
N MET A 138 -7.79 2.03 20.78
CA MET A 138 -7.83 3.19 19.90
C MET A 138 -9.01 3.11 18.92
N SER A 139 -9.43 4.27 18.40
CA SER A 139 -10.37 4.31 17.29
C SER A 139 -9.80 3.66 16.03
N GLY A 140 -10.68 3.20 15.14
CA GLY A 140 -10.25 2.58 13.90
C GLY A 140 -9.36 3.47 13.03
N GLY A 141 -9.61 4.77 12.99
CA GLY A 141 -8.77 5.71 12.26
C GLY A 141 -7.38 5.89 12.89
N GLU A 142 -7.28 5.92 14.22
CA GLU A 142 -5.99 5.98 14.92
C GLU A 142 -5.19 4.67 14.73
N GLN A 143 -5.87 3.51 14.72
CA GLN A 143 -5.22 2.23 14.39
C GLN A 143 -4.70 2.21 12.95
N GLN A 144 -5.43 2.83 12.01
CA GLN A 144 -4.98 2.96 10.62
C GLN A 144 -3.72 3.82 10.52
N GLN A 145 -3.70 4.97 11.20
CA GLN A 145 -2.51 5.82 11.28
C GLN A 145 -1.33 5.09 11.92
N LEU A 146 -1.58 4.28 12.97
CA LEU A 146 -0.56 3.47 13.62
C LEU A 146 0.01 2.39 12.68
N ALA A 147 -0.84 1.69 11.92
CA ALA A 147 -0.40 0.69 10.96
C ALA A 147 0.46 1.30 9.85
N ILE A 148 0.06 2.48 9.33
CA ILE A 148 0.82 3.23 8.33
C ILE A 148 2.16 3.71 8.93
N GLY A 149 2.16 4.27 10.14
CA GLY A 149 3.37 4.71 10.83
C GLY A 149 4.35 3.57 11.08
N ARG A 150 3.86 2.40 11.52
CA ARG A 150 4.68 1.21 11.71
C ARG A 150 5.34 0.74 10.41
N ALA A 151 4.60 0.75 9.31
CA ALA A 151 5.16 0.39 8.01
C ALA A 151 6.21 1.42 7.54
N LEU A 152 5.98 2.72 7.79
CA LEU A 152 6.91 3.79 7.45
C LEU A 152 8.26 3.64 8.19
N ILE A 153 8.25 3.24 9.47
CA ILE A 153 9.47 3.02 10.25
C ILE A 153 10.36 1.94 9.64
N GLY A 154 9.78 0.99 8.92
CA GLY A 154 10.53 0.02 8.10
C GLY A 154 11.34 0.66 6.97
N ASN A 155 11.24 1.98 6.75
CA ASN A 155 11.89 2.74 5.68
C ASN A 155 11.65 2.14 4.29
N PRO A 156 10.40 1.89 3.88
CA PRO A 156 10.12 1.20 2.64
C PRO A 156 10.35 2.09 1.42
N SER A 157 10.96 1.51 0.37
CA SER A 157 11.02 2.15 -0.95
C SER A 157 9.68 2.07 -1.68
N LEU A 158 8.86 1.05 -1.35
CA LEU A 158 7.51 0.83 -1.88
C LEU A 158 6.56 0.49 -0.74
N MET A 159 5.53 1.31 -0.57
CA MET A 159 4.43 1.09 0.37
C MET A 159 3.19 0.58 -0.37
N ILE A 160 2.59 -0.50 0.12
CA ILE A 160 1.37 -1.09 -0.43
C ILE A 160 0.26 -0.99 0.62
N LEU A 161 -0.87 -0.36 0.27
CA LEU A 161 -2.02 -0.19 1.16
C LEU A 161 -3.26 -0.85 0.57
N ASP A 162 -3.91 -1.69 1.35
CA ASP A 162 -5.16 -2.35 0.96
C ASP A 162 -6.34 -1.70 1.67
N GLU A 163 -7.14 -0.92 0.93
CA GLU A 163 -8.33 -0.15 1.37
C GLU A 163 -8.07 0.74 2.61
N PRO A 164 -7.11 1.69 2.54
CA PRO A 164 -6.71 2.49 3.70
C PRO A 164 -7.80 3.40 4.26
N SER A 165 -8.87 3.69 3.51
CA SER A 165 -10.00 4.53 3.96
C SER A 165 -11.14 3.75 4.58
N GLU A 166 -11.14 2.40 4.51
CA GLU A 166 -12.27 1.58 4.96
C GLU A 166 -12.53 1.71 6.46
N GLY A 167 -13.77 2.06 6.81
CA GLY A 167 -14.18 2.22 8.20
C GLY A 167 -13.44 3.33 8.97
N VAL A 168 -12.93 4.33 8.25
CA VAL A 168 -12.23 5.49 8.80
C VAL A 168 -13.06 6.76 8.57
N GLN A 169 -13.10 7.65 9.57
CA GLN A 169 -13.81 8.93 9.44
C GLN A 169 -13.17 9.82 8.36
N PRO A 170 -13.97 10.59 7.57
CA PRO A 170 -13.46 11.39 6.45
C PRO A 170 -12.31 12.34 6.81
N SER A 171 -12.36 12.98 7.97
CA SER A 171 -11.28 13.88 8.43
C SER A 171 -9.95 13.15 8.65
N ILE A 172 -9.99 11.89 9.12
CA ILE A 172 -8.78 11.09 9.32
C ILE A 172 -8.29 10.54 7.98
N VAL A 173 -9.19 10.18 7.05
CA VAL A 173 -8.82 9.80 5.68
C VAL A 173 -8.06 10.94 5.01
N GLN A 174 -8.53 12.19 5.14
CA GLN A 174 -7.83 13.35 4.61
C GLN A 174 -6.40 13.47 5.18
N HIS A 175 -6.21 13.34 6.49
CA HIS A 175 -4.88 13.36 7.12
C HIS A 175 -3.99 12.22 6.61
N ILE A 176 -4.55 11.02 6.40
CA ILE A 176 -3.80 9.90 5.82
C ILE A 176 -3.37 10.25 4.39
N CYS A 177 -4.25 10.81 3.57
CA CYS A 177 -3.92 11.24 2.20
C CYS A 177 -2.80 12.29 2.18
N GLU A 178 -2.85 13.27 3.08
CA GLU A 178 -1.80 14.30 3.24
C GLU A 178 -0.46 13.66 3.64
N ALA A 179 -0.46 12.75 4.63
CA ALA A 179 0.74 12.05 5.05
C ALA A 179 1.34 11.20 3.92
N LEU A 180 0.53 10.47 3.15
CA LEU A 180 1.01 9.68 2.00
C LEU A 180 1.65 10.56 0.92
N LYS A 181 1.09 11.75 0.65
CA LYS A 181 1.72 12.73 -0.25
C LYS A 181 3.05 13.22 0.29
N SER A 182 3.14 13.50 1.59
CA SER A 182 4.39 13.92 2.22
C SER A 182 5.43 12.80 2.17
N PHE A 183 5.08 11.54 2.43
CA PHE A 183 6.01 10.40 2.29
C PHE A 183 6.60 10.32 0.89
N ARG A 184 5.76 10.52 -0.12
CA ARG A 184 6.23 10.58 -1.51
C ARG A 184 7.16 11.76 -1.75
N ASN A 185 6.77 12.97 -1.31
CA ASN A 185 7.47 14.21 -1.64
C ASN A 185 8.78 14.38 -0.87
N GLU A 186 8.80 13.99 0.40
CA GLU A 186 9.91 14.24 1.32
C GLU A 186 10.85 13.05 1.43
N LEU A 187 10.31 11.82 1.36
CA LEU A 187 11.08 10.59 1.53
C LEU A 187 11.32 9.84 0.20
N GLY A 188 10.65 10.26 -0.88
CA GLY A 188 10.71 9.56 -2.18
C GLY A 188 10.02 8.19 -2.19
N THR A 189 9.18 7.91 -1.19
CA THR A 189 8.46 6.64 -1.07
C THR A 189 7.50 6.45 -2.23
N THR A 190 7.57 5.32 -2.89
CA THR A 190 6.59 4.92 -3.91
C THR A 190 5.39 4.28 -3.23
N ILE A 191 4.18 4.53 -3.73
CA ILE A 191 2.96 4.05 -3.08
C ILE A 191 2.06 3.35 -4.10
N ILE A 192 1.62 2.14 -3.75
CA ILE A 192 0.51 1.46 -4.41
C ILE A 192 -0.62 1.34 -3.40
N PHE A 193 -1.83 1.67 -3.79
CA PHE A 193 -2.99 1.48 -2.94
C PHE A 193 -4.17 0.89 -3.72
N VAL A 194 -4.98 0.11 -3.01
CA VAL A 194 -6.27 -0.40 -3.49
C VAL A 194 -7.36 0.43 -2.84
N GLU A 195 -8.31 0.91 -3.60
CA GLU A 195 -9.41 1.72 -3.10
C GLU A 195 -10.67 1.63 -3.96
N GLN A 196 -11.79 1.93 -3.31
CA GLN A 196 -13.11 2.11 -3.93
C GLN A 196 -13.70 3.47 -3.59
N ASN A 197 -13.13 4.18 -2.61
CA ASN A 197 -13.54 5.52 -2.23
C ASN A 197 -13.02 6.52 -3.26
N LEU A 198 -13.95 7.14 -4.00
CA LEU A 198 -13.65 8.08 -5.07
C LEU A 198 -12.82 9.27 -4.56
N ASP A 199 -13.20 9.84 -3.42
CA ASP A 199 -12.52 11.02 -2.86
C ASP A 199 -11.07 10.71 -2.50
N THR A 200 -10.80 9.54 -1.94
CA THR A 200 -9.43 9.07 -1.64
C THR A 200 -8.62 8.88 -2.92
N ILE A 201 -9.20 8.24 -3.94
CA ILE A 201 -8.53 8.01 -5.22
C ILE A 201 -8.13 9.35 -5.85
N LEU A 202 -9.09 10.29 -5.99
CA LEU A 202 -8.86 11.62 -6.57
C LEU A 202 -7.90 12.46 -5.75
N ALA A 203 -7.88 12.25 -4.43
CA ALA A 203 -6.99 13.00 -3.55
C ALA A 203 -5.51 12.67 -3.76
N ILE A 204 -5.14 11.42 -4.04
CA ILE A 204 -3.73 11.00 -4.00
C ILE A 204 -3.21 10.31 -5.27
N ALA A 205 -4.07 9.69 -6.10
CA ALA A 205 -3.61 8.95 -7.26
C ALA A 205 -3.05 9.87 -8.35
N GLN A 206 -1.86 9.55 -8.86
CA GLN A 206 -1.29 10.16 -10.06
C GLN A 206 -1.61 9.32 -11.30
N ARG A 207 -1.81 8.02 -11.08
CA ARG A 207 -2.24 7.05 -12.09
C ARG A 207 -3.09 5.97 -11.43
N CYS A 208 -4.06 5.45 -12.17
CA CYS A 208 -4.88 4.34 -11.73
C CYS A 208 -4.82 3.20 -12.75
N TYR A 209 -4.69 1.97 -12.26
CA TYR A 209 -4.95 0.76 -13.02
C TYR A 209 -6.37 0.29 -12.74
N ILE A 210 -7.12 0.04 -13.80
CA ILE A 210 -8.49 -0.49 -13.72
C ILE A 210 -8.41 -2.02 -13.75
N MET A 211 -8.93 -2.64 -12.71
CA MET A 211 -8.91 -4.09 -12.57
C MET A 211 -10.33 -4.67 -12.72
N GLU A 212 -10.49 -5.62 -13.62
CA GLU A 212 -11.74 -6.33 -13.89
C GLU A 212 -11.47 -7.84 -14.04
N LYS A 213 -12.23 -8.66 -13.34
CA LYS A 213 -12.17 -10.15 -13.47
C LYS A 213 -10.75 -10.72 -13.47
N GLY A 214 -9.89 -10.20 -12.60
CA GLY A 214 -8.52 -10.70 -12.45
C GLY A 214 -7.50 -10.18 -13.46
N THR A 215 -7.88 -9.23 -14.31
CA THR A 215 -6.99 -8.60 -15.31
C THR A 215 -6.94 -7.09 -15.15
N ILE A 216 -5.87 -6.44 -15.60
CA ILE A 216 -5.82 -4.99 -15.79
C ILE A 216 -6.29 -4.68 -17.20
N THR A 217 -7.41 -3.97 -17.32
CA THR A 217 -8.05 -3.66 -18.60
C THR A 217 -7.66 -2.30 -19.14
N ARG A 218 -7.29 -1.35 -18.26
CA ARG A 218 -6.98 0.04 -18.62
C ARG A 218 -6.09 0.69 -17.58
N SER A 219 -5.40 1.76 -17.96
CA SER A 219 -4.79 2.72 -17.02
C SER A 219 -5.27 4.14 -17.31
N LEU A 220 -5.47 4.92 -16.26
CA LEU A 220 -5.75 6.36 -16.28
C LEU A 220 -4.52 7.08 -15.73
N ALA A 221 -4.08 8.19 -16.33
CA ALA A 221 -2.92 8.94 -15.87
C ALA A 221 -3.10 10.44 -16.11
N GLY A 222 -2.49 11.28 -15.29
CA GLY A 222 -2.57 12.74 -15.41
C GLY A 222 -4.03 13.23 -15.38
N ASP A 223 -4.44 14.01 -16.36
CA ASP A 223 -5.78 14.61 -16.43
C ASP A 223 -6.91 13.59 -16.61
N ASP A 224 -6.59 12.35 -17.01
CA ASP A 224 -7.57 11.27 -17.09
C ASP A 224 -7.96 10.73 -15.70
N VAL A 225 -7.17 11.01 -14.65
CA VAL A 225 -7.53 10.70 -13.26
C VAL A 225 -8.46 11.80 -12.73
N ASN A 226 -9.71 11.78 -13.18
CA ASN A 226 -10.75 12.73 -12.81
C ASN A 226 -12.01 12.01 -12.33
N GLU A 227 -12.95 12.78 -11.76
CA GLU A 227 -14.17 12.22 -11.15
C GLU A 227 -14.98 11.38 -12.12
N ASP A 228 -15.22 11.88 -13.34
CA ASP A 228 -16.06 11.19 -14.32
C ASP A 228 -15.45 9.86 -14.75
N ASN A 229 -14.17 9.85 -15.08
CA ASN A 229 -13.47 8.66 -15.53
C ASN A 229 -13.33 7.60 -14.41
N VAL A 230 -12.96 8.02 -13.18
CA VAL A 230 -12.82 7.10 -12.06
C VAL A 230 -14.17 6.57 -11.62
N ARG A 231 -15.19 7.42 -11.50
CA ARG A 231 -16.56 7.02 -11.15
C ARG A 231 -17.12 6.00 -12.15
N ALA A 232 -16.92 6.20 -13.46
CA ALA A 232 -17.35 5.25 -14.48
C ALA A 232 -16.76 3.86 -14.27
N GLN A 233 -15.52 3.73 -13.75
CA GLN A 233 -14.87 2.44 -13.48
C GLN A 233 -15.33 1.77 -12.17
N LEU A 234 -15.83 2.55 -11.21
CA LEU A 234 -16.34 2.02 -9.94
C LEU A 234 -17.80 1.56 -10.05
N LEU A 235 -18.58 2.12 -10.98
CA LEU A 235 -20.00 1.83 -11.20
C LEU A 235 -20.26 0.67 -12.17
N LEU A 236 -19.32 0.34 -13.04
CA LEU A 236 -19.38 -0.79 -13.98
C LEU A 236 -19.10 -2.12 -13.27
#